data_6f33fa49ccf7da204416bfbfd1802bab
#
_entry.id   6f33fa49ccf7da204416bfbfd1802bab
#
_cell.length_a   1.000
_cell.length_b   1.000
_cell.length_c   1.000
_cell.angle_alpha   90.00
_cell.angle_beta   90.00
_cell.angle_gamma   90.00
#
_symmetry.space_group_name_H-M   'P 1'
#
loop_
_entity.id
_entity.type
_entity.pdbx_description
1 polymer ?
#
loop_
_entity_poly.entity_id
_entity_poly.type
_entity_poly.pdbx_seq_one_letter_code
_entity_poly.pdbx_strand_id
1 'polypeptide(L)'
;MYGAILGDIIGSPYEFDRGNKVKEFPLFSEDSHFTDDSVMTIAVAEALLQAKDSSDEEIRGAVIRSMRRWGNRYPNAGYGQRFYNWLRVGQPKPYGSYGNGSAMRVSAVGWMYDSLERTRHVARLTAEVTHNHPEGVKGAEAIASAIFLARTGKSKAEIRDYIIAEFGYDLSRTCDEIRPGYHHDESCQRTVPEAITAFLEGEGFEDVIRTAVSLGGDCDTLTCIAGGIAEAFYGVPIMLEVECRARVAEDMERVIDAFDQAVGRRDNTDDSTELSGNVVIEDAIEQFYADSNDESVKTVLVALLQRMSEGGCFILPVQTPEEASEIFDLWSLHVGDTVTTKEAMHLRLLHVNTEDGQTWACAFTSYGERDRGEASSSVIYPIRSVLEECAKLPLEAGIAINPWGKHFLLTKDLMRLVLRAERKEASGQMKG
;
A
#
# COMPACT_ATOMS: atom_id res chain seq x y z
N MET A 1 4.12 1.22 4.07
CA MET A 1 4.53 0.02 4.83
C MET A 1 4.72 -1.23 3.97
N TYR A 2 4.16 -1.27 2.78
CA TYR A 2 4.28 -2.45 1.88
C TYR A 2 5.72 -2.84 1.61
N GLY A 3 6.60 -1.86 1.39
CA GLY A 3 7.99 -2.15 1.07
C GLY A 3 8.73 -2.88 2.18
N ALA A 4 8.45 -2.53 3.43
CA ALA A 4 9.02 -3.24 4.58
C ALA A 4 8.48 -4.67 4.69
N ILE A 5 7.14 -4.84 4.59
CA ILE A 5 6.49 -6.16 4.66
C ILE A 5 6.92 -7.05 3.48
N LEU A 6 6.96 -6.51 2.26
CA LEU A 6 7.44 -7.23 1.08
C LEU A 6 8.90 -7.64 1.21
N GLY A 7 9.73 -6.74 1.75
CA GLY A 7 11.14 -7.04 2.01
C GLY A 7 11.32 -8.23 2.95
N ASP A 8 10.57 -8.25 4.04
CA ASP A 8 10.50 -9.38 4.97
C ASP A 8 10.08 -10.68 4.27
N ILE A 9 8.90 -10.67 3.61
CA ILE A 9 8.34 -11.86 2.94
C ILE A 9 9.29 -12.40 1.86
N ILE A 10 9.89 -11.52 1.04
CA ILE A 10 10.79 -11.92 -0.04
C ILE A 10 12.15 -12.36 0.52
N GLY A 11 12.62 -11.73 1.59
CA GLY A 11 13.89 -12.06 2.23
C GLY A 11 13.87 -13.33 3.07
N SER A 12 12.71 -13.70 3.64
CA SER A 12 12.58 -14.81 4.61
C SER A 12 13.12 -16.16 4.14
N PRO A 13 12.98 -16.60 2.88
CA PRO A 13 13.59 -17.86 2.44
C PRO A 13 15.12 -17.84 2.43
N TYR A 14 15.73 -16.67 2.39
CA TYR A 14 17.17 -16.45 2.23
C TYR A 14 17.90 -16.08 3.53
N GLU A 15 17.16 -15.96 4.64
CA GLU A 15 17.71 -15.73 5.98
C GLU A 15 18.77 -16.80 6.35
N PHE A 16 19.68 -16.49 7.26
CA PHE A 16 20.80 -17.36 7.71
C PHE A 16 21.73 -17.80 6.57
N ASP A 17 22.02 -16.92 5.64
CA ASP A 17 22.89 -17.19 4.48
C ASP A 17 22.43 -18.39 3.61
N ARG A 18 21.12 -18.66 3.53
CA ARG A 18 20.57 -19.78 2.73
C ARG A 18 20.59 -19.52 1.22
N GLY A 19 20.73 -18.28 0.79
CA GLY A 19 20.73 -17.88 -0.62
C GLY A 19 22.07 -17.99 -1.31
N ASN A 20 22.06 -17.89 -2.64
CA ASN A 20 23.26 -17.90 -3.48
C ASN A 20 23.92 -16.53 -3.64
N LYS A 21 23.43 -15.50 -2.95
CA LYS A 21 23.91 -14.11 -3.02
C LYS A 21 23.92 -13.54 -4.45
N VAL A 22 22.86 -13.82 -5.22
CA VAL A 22 22.65 -13.32 -6.58
C VAL A 22 21.36 -12.51 -6.65
N LYS A 23 21.24 -11.63 -7.66
CA LYS A 23 20.02 -10.83 -7.89
C LYS A 23 18.95 -11.60 -8.68
N GLU A 24 19.33 -12.66 -9.38
CA GLU A 24 18.44 -13.49 -10.19
C GLU A 24 17.83 -14.61 -9.33
N PHE A 25 16.62 -14.36 -8.83
CA PHE A 25 15.81 -15.34 -8.08
C PHE A 25 14.33 -15.02 -8.28
N PRO A 26 13.42 -15.99 -8.13
CA PRO A 26 11.98 -15.72 -8.10
C PRO A 26 11.64 -14.90 -6.84
N LEU A 27 10.93 -13.77 -7.01
CA LEU A 27 10.58 -12.89 -5.88
C LEU A 27 9.80 -13.62 -4.79
N PHE A 28 8.94 -14.53 -5.18
CA PHE A 28 8.15 -15.34 -4.26
C PHE A 28 8.36 -16.82 -4.51
N SER A 29 8.41 -17.60 -3.44
CA SER A 29 8.45 -19.06 -3.43
C SER A 29 7.40 -19.60 -2.45
N GLU A 30 7.25 -20.93 -2.40
CA GLU A 30 6.37 -21.57 -1.40
C GLU A 30 6.85 -21.33 0.04
N ASP A 31 8.14 -21.03 0.24
CA ASP A 31 8.73 -20.74 1.53
C ASP A 31 8.64 -19.27 1.93
N SER A 32 8.19 -18.38 1.03
CA SER A 32 8.04 -16.94 1.31
C SER A 32 6.89 -16.70 2.28
N HIS A 33 7.19 -16.17 3.46
CA HIS A 33 6.23 -15.88 4.52
C HIS A 33 6.66 -14.65 5.32
N PHE A 34 5.71 -13.98 5.99
CA PHE A 34 6.03 -12.89 6.89
C PHE A 34 6.66 -13.41 8.20
N THR A 35 7.57 -12.64 8.76
CA THR A 35 8.26 -12.94 10.02
C THR A 35 7.91 -11.90 11.10
N ASP A 36 8.72 -11.84 12.17
CA ASP A 36 8.56 -10.81 13.22
C ASP A 36 8.83 -9.40 12.71
N ASP A 37 9.54 -9.22 11.61
CA ASP A 37 9.71 -7.93 10.93
C ASP A 37 8.35 -7.32 10.54
N SER A 38 7.53 -8.07 9.81
CA SER A 38 6.18 -7.62 9.45
C SER A 38 5.28 -7.47 10.66
N VAL A 39 5.27 -8.46 11.57
CA VAL A 39 4.43 -8.42 12.78
C VAL A 39 4.74 -7.19 13.63
N MET A 40 6.01 -6.85 13.82
CA MET A 40 6.40 -5.69 14.61
C MET A 40 6.26 -4.37 13.86
N THR A 41 6.39 -4.35 12.54
CA THR A 41 6.05 -3.20 11.69
C THR A 41 4.57 -2.85 11.83
N ILE A 42 3.67 -3.83 11.71
CA ILE A 42 2.23 -3.67 11.94
C ILE A 42 1.93 -3.21 13.37
N ALA A 43 2.62 -3.78 14.37
CA ALA A 43 2.43 -3.39 15.76
C ALA A 43 2.79 -1.92 16.02
N VAL A 44 3.87 -1.43 15.44
CA VAL A 44 4.25 -0.01 15.55
C VAL A 44 3.26 0.88 14.81
N ALA A 45 2.87 0.53 13.60
CA ALA A 45 1.87 1.27 12.83
C ALA A 45 0.56 1.44 13.60
N GLU A 46 0.02 0.36 14.16
CA GLU A 46 -1.19 0.40 14.97
C GLU A 46 -1.04 1.26 16.23
N ALA A 47 0.11 1.20 16.89
CA ALA A 47 0.38 2.05 18.06
C ALA A 47 0.35 3.54 17.69
N LEU A 48 0.91 3.91 16.54
CA LEU A 48 0.92 5.28 16.04
C LEU A 48 -0.48 5.75 15.61
N LEU A 49 -1.29 4.90 14.99
CA LEU A 49 -2.69 5.21 14.70
C LEU A 49 -3.48 5.59 15.95
N GLN A 50 -3.15 4.98 17.10
CA GLN A 50 -3.81 5.24 18.38
C GLN A 50 -3.25 6.46 19.13
N ALA A 51 -1.98 6.81 18.94
CA ALA A 51 -1.27 7.72 19.84
C ALA A 51 -0.33 8.74 19.15
N LYS A 52 -0.46 9.00 17.84
CA LYS A 52 0.49 9.87 17.09
C LYS A 52 0.64 11.28 17.67
N ASP A 53 -0.46 11.84 18.19
CA ASP A 53 -0.52 13.21 18.73
C ASP A 53 -0.49 13.26 20.26
N SER A 54 -0.21 12.10 20.90
CA SER A 54 -0.16 11.97 22.37
C SER A 54 1.21 12.33 22.94
N SER A 55 1.31 12.30 24.27
CA SER A 55 2.58 12.49 24.98
C SER A 55 3.55 11.33 24.72
N ASP A 56 4.84 11.58 24.95
CA ASP A 56 5.89 10.56 24.78
C ASP A 56 5.64 9.30 25.61
N GLU A 57 5.09 9.44 26.81
CA GLU A 57 4.75 8.31 27.69
C GLU A 57 3.59 7.49 27.13
N GLU A 58 2.58 8.14 26.59
CA GLU A 58 1.44 7.48 25.96
C GLU A 58 1.84 6.77 24.67
N ILE A 59 2.71 7.37 23.84
CA ILE A 59 3.30 6.73 22.66
C ILE A 59 4.07 5.47 23.05
N ARG A 60 5.00 5.56 24.03
CA ARG A 60 5.73 4.38 24.52
C ARG A 60 4.78 3.30 25.05
N GLY A 61 3.76 3.72 25.80
CA GLY A 61 2.74 2.81 26.33
C GLY A 61 1.95 2.11 25.22
N ALA A 62 1.55 2.83 24.18
CA ALA A 62 0.86 2.28 23.02
C ALA A 62 1.76 1.27 22.27
N VAL A 63 3.01 1.62 22.00
CA VAL A 63 4.00 0.74 21.35
C VAL A 63 4.17 -0.55 22.15
N ILE A 64 4.38 -0.47 23.47
CA ILE A 64 4.52 -1.66 24.32
C ILE A 64 3.26 -2.55 24.26
N ARG A 65 2.08 -1.96 24.38
CA ARG A 65 0.82 -2.72 24.35
C ARG A 65 0.59 -3.40 23.00
N SER A 66 0.81 -2.67 21.90
CA SER A 66 0.61 -3.18 20.56
C SER A 66 1.61 -4.28 20.22
N MET A 67 2.92 -4.07 20.46
CA MET A 67 3.94 -5.09 20.23
C MET A 67 3.67 -6.37 21.02
N ARG A 68 3.24 -6.27 22.27
CA ARG A 68 2.88 -7.45 23.08
C ARG A 68 1.63 -8.16 22.57
N ARG A 69 0.64 -7.41 22.12
CA ARG A 69 -0.58 -7.99 21.56
C ARG A 69 -0.27 -8.76 20.27
N TRP A 70 0.43 -8.13 19.34
CA TRP A 70 0.81 -8.74 18.06
C TRP A 70 1.78 -9.90 18.24
N GLY A 71 2.82 -9.74 19.08
CA GLY A 71 3.77 -10.80 19.37
C GLY A 71 3.16 -12.03 20.05
N ASN A 72 2.14 -11.86 20.90
CA ASN A 72 1.40 -12.98 21.47
C ASN A 72 0.40 -13.60 20.51
N ARG A 73 -0.10 -12.85 19.54
CA ARG A 73 -0.99 -13.36 18.47
C ARG A 73 -0.24 -14.19 17.44
N TYR A 74 0.99 -13.81 17.12
CA TYR A 74 1.88 -14.51 16.19
C TYR A 74 3.14 -15.02 16.91
N PRO A 75 3.03 -15.98 17.84
CA PRO A 75 4.11 -16.36 18.74
C PRO A 75 5.30 -17.07 18.07
N ASN A 76 5.12 -17.53 16.84
CA ASN A 76 6.10 -18.31 16.08
C ASN A 76 6.70 -17.51 14.90
N ALA A 77 6.64 -16.18 14.95
CA ALA A 77 7.09 -15.34 13.85
C ALA A 77 8.61 -15.13 13.76
N GLY A 78 9.43 -15.80 14.57
CA GLY A 78 10.90 -15.71 14.46
C GLY A 78 11.60 -14.86 15.50
N TYR A 79 10.90 -14.38 16.52
CA TYR A 79 11.47 -13.46 17.53
C TYR A 79 12.77 -13.94 18.16
N GLY A 80 13.76 -13.05 18.24
CA GLY A 80 14.95 -13.27 19.04
C GLY A 80 14.61 -13.55 20.53
N GLN A 81 15.38 -14.44 21.18
CA GLN A 81 15.08 -14.99 22.52
C GLN A 81 14.82 -13.92 23.59
N ARG A 82 15.58 -12.81 23.59
CA ARG A 82 15.41 -11.72 24.58
C ARG A 82 14.08 -10.99 24.38
N PHE A 83 13.69 -10.74 23.11
CA PHE A 83 12.43 -10.12 22.76
C PHE A 83 11.26 -11.04 23.05
N TYR A 84 11.35 -12.32 22.72
CA TYR A 84 10.35 -13.33 23.06
C TYR A 84 10.03 -13.38 24.56
N ASN A 85 11.07 -13.29 25.43
CA ASN A 85 10.88 -13.20 26.86
C ASN A 85 10.24 -11.86 27.27
N TRP A 86 10.65 -10.74 26.66
CA TRP A 86 10.10 -9.42 26.92
C TRP A 86 8.58 -9.33 26.63
N LEU A 87 8.10 -10.01 25.59
CA LEU A 87 6.68 -10.06 25.26
C LEU A 87 5.82 -10.66 26.40
N ARG A 88 6.40 -11.53 27.23
CA ARG A 88 5.69 -12.36 28.23
C ARG A 88 5.82 -11.88 29.67
N VAL A 89 6.76 -11.01 29.98
CA VAL A 89 6.90 -10.49 31.35
C VAL A 89 5.75 -9.54 31.70
N GLY A 90 5.35 -9.50 32.98
CA GLY A 90 4.25 -8.66 33.47
C GLY A 90 4.51 -7.17 33.29
N GLN A 91 5.72 -6.70 33.57
CA GLN A 91 6.16 -5.31 33.41
C GLN A 91 7.42 -5.28 32.56
N PRO A 92 7.28 -5.19 31.25
CA PRO A 92 8.40 -5.20 30.33
C PRO A 92 9.26 -3.91 30.51
N LYS A 93 10.57 -4.07 30.58
CA LYS A 93 11.55 -2.97 30.64
C LYS A 93 12.50 -3.08 29.46
N PRO A 94 13.07 -1.96 29.00
CA PRO A 94 14.18 -1.99 28.06
C PRO A 94 15.33 -2.85 28.57
N TYR A 95 16.00 -3.53 27.64
CA TYR A 95 17.06 -4.48 27.98
C TYR A 95 18.40 -4.22 27.28
N GLY A 96 18.62 -2.98 26.80
CA GLY A 96 19.88 -2.56 26.20
C GLY A 96 20.22 -3.26 24.89
N SER A 97 19.21 -3.65 24.07
CA SER A 97 19.47 -4.25 22.77
C SER A 97 20.06 -3.22 21.81
N TYR A 98 21.01 -3.67 21.00
CA TYR A 98 21.54 -2.98 19.81
C TYR A 98 21.21 -3.74 18.51
N GLY A 99 20.33 -4.72 18.62
CA GLY A 99 19.85 -5.49 17.47
C GLY A 99 19.11 -4.65 16.44
N ASN A 100 19.03 -5.15 15.23
CA ASN A 100 18.36 -4.49 14.09
C ASN A 100 16.84 -4.45 14.23
N GLY A 101 16.27 -5.16 15.20
CA GLY A 101 14.83 -5.19 15.48
C GLY A 101 14.19 -3.84 15.81
N SER A 102 14.96 -2.80 16.16
CA SER A 102 14.44 -1.43 16.26
C SER A 102 14.33 -0.74 14.90
N ALA A 103 15.24 -1.05 13.97
CA ALA A 103 15.28 -0.48 12.63
C ALA A 103 14.25 -1.15 11.68
N MET A 104 14.07 -2.48 11.78
CA MET A 104 13.14 -3.23 10.92
C MET A 104 11.69 -2.75 11.04
N ARG A 105 11.25 -2.46 12.29
CA ARG A 105 9.84 -2.12 12.59
C ARG A 105 9.50 -0.64 12.51
N VAL A 106 10.46 0.23 12.13
CA VAL A 106 10.31 1.69 12.25
C VAL A 106 9.66 2.36 11.04
N SER A 107 9.42 1.62 9.95
CA SER A 107 8.99 2.21 8.67
C SER A 107 7.76 3.11 8.81
N ALA A 108 6.76 2.71 9.60
CA ALA A 108 5.57 3.50 9.87
C ALA A 108 5.87 4.90 10.44
N VAL A 109 6.91 5.04 11.26
CA VAL A 109 7.32 6.33 11.85
C VAL A 109 7.78 7.30 10.76
N GLY A 110 8.52 6.81 9.76
CA GLY A 110 8.99 7.62 8.63
C GLY A 110 7.86 8.23 7.78
N TRP A 111 6.66 7.62 7.82
CA TRP A 111 5.47 8.08 7.10
C TRP A 111 4.55 8.98 7.92
N MET A 112 4.46 8.80 9.23
CA MET A 112 3.38 9.34 10.07
C MET A 112 3.49 10.84 10.36
N TYR A 113 4.67 11.45 10.35
CA TYR A 113 4.89 12.82 10.85
C TYR A 113 5.41 13.77 9.76
N ASP A 114 5.04 15.06 9.85
CA ASP A 114 5.33 16.08 8.85
C ASP A 114 6.67 16.79 9.05
N SER A 115 7.42 16.48 10.13
CA SER A 115 8.74 17.02 10.34
C SER A 115 9.77 15.94 10.65
N LEU A 116 10.98 16.12 10.14
CA LEU A 116 12.11 15.21 10.39
C LEU A 116 12.47 15.13 11.89
N GLU A 117 12.38 16.26 12.59
CA GLU A 117 12.65 16.31 14.04
C GLU A 117 11.67 15.40 14.81
N ARG A 118 10.35 15.53 14.54
CA ARG A 118 9.32 14.70 15.18
C ARG A 118 9.46 13.23 14.77
N THR A 119 9.75 12.95 13.50
CA THR A 119 10.01 11.61 13.00
C THR A 119 11.16 10.95 13.77
N ARG A 120 12.31 11.60 13.90
CA ARG A 120 13.46 11.11 14.67
C ARG A 120 13.10 10.89 16.14
N HIS A 121 12.43 11.88 16.73
CA HIS A 121 12.03 11.80 18.15
C HIS A 121 11.15 10.56 18.40
N VAL A 122 10.12 10.33 17.57
CA VAL A 122 9.23 9.18 17.74
C VAL A 122 9.94 7.86 17.39
N ALA A 123 10.81 7.84 16.40
CA ALA A 123 11.65 6.66 16.13
C ALA A 123 12.45 6.22 17.36
N ARG A 124 13.05 7.19 18.06
CA ARG A 124 13.71 6.96 19.36
C ARG A 124 12.75 6.35 20.39
N LEU A 125 11.53 6.90 20.55
CA LEU A 125 10.54 6.40 21.49
C LEU A 125 10.16 4.93 21.20
N THR A 126 9.98 4.57 19.91
CA THR A 126 9.64 3.20 19.51
C THR A 126 10.80 2.22 19.72
N ALA A 127 12.04 2.68 19.61
CA ALA A 127 13.22 1.87 19.84
C ALA A 127 13.44 1.64 21.36
N GLU A 128 13.39 2.71 22.16
CA GLU A 128 13.75 2.72 23.58
C GLU A 128 12.94 1.74 24.45
N VAL A 129 11.78 1.29 24.01
CA VAL A 129 10.96 0.32 24.76
C VAL A 129 11.66 -1.05 24.93
N THR A 130 12.64 -1.35 24.08
CA THR A 130 13.45 -2.58 24.09
C THR A 130 14.92 -2.31 23.79
N HIS A 131 15.19 -1.53 22.74
CA HIS A 131 16.51 -1.27 22.13
C HIS A 131 17.03 0.10 22.58
N ASN A 132 17.20 0.28 23.90
CA ASN A 132 17.69 1.54 24.48
C ASN A 132 19.24 1.65 24.52
N HIS A 133 19.95 0.76 23.81
CA HIS A 133 21.36 0.95 23.51
C HIS A 133 21.54 2.05 22.46
N PRO A 134 22.58 2.91 22.52
CA PRO A 134 22.78 3.98 21.53
C PRO A 134 22.71 3.53 20.07
N GLU A 135 23.29 2.39 19.74
CA GLU A 135 23.26 1.84 18.37
C GLU A 135 21.88 1.35 17.96
N GLY A 136 21.08 0.77 18.86
CA GLY A 136 19.70 0.39 18.57
C GLY A 136 18.80 1.58 18.33
N VAL A 137 18.97 2.67 19.10
CA VAL A 137 18.25 3.94 18.89
C VAL A 137 18.70 4.60 17.59
N LYS A 138 20.01 4.66 17.35
CA LYS A 138 20.61 5.23 16.13
C LYS A 138 20.07 4.56 14.86
N GLY A 139 19.99 3.22 14.85
CA GLY A 139 19.46 2.47 13.72
C GLY A 139 18.01 2.86 13.38
N ALA A 140 17.13 2.91 14.37
CA ALA A 140 15.74 3.32 14.18
C ALA A 140 15.62 4.78 13.69
N GLU A 141 16.35 5.73 14.30
CA GLU A 141 16.35 7.13 13.87
C GLU A 141 16.87 7.28 12.43
N ALA A 142 17.91 6.55 12.05
CA ALA A 142 18.50 6.62 10.72
C ALA A 142 17.51 6.12 9.64
N ILE A 143 16.86 4.99 9.87
CA ILE A 143 15.91 4.42 8.90
C ILE A 143 14.64 5.27 8.80
N ALA A 144 14.08 5.72 9.93
CA ALA A 144 12.93 6.63 9.89
C ALA A 144 13.27 7.94 9.16
N SER A 145 14.50 8.48 9.34
CA SER A 145 14.97 9.66 8.63
C SER A 145 15.12 9.42 7.13
N ALA A 146 15.69 8.27 6.73
CA ALA A 146 15.86 7.93 5.31
C ALA A 146 14.49 7.82 4.62
N ILE A 147 13.49 7.18 5.26
CA ILE A 147 12.13 7.07 4.76
C ILE A 147 11.48 8.47 4.64
N PHE A 148 11.60 9.30 5.69
CA PHE A 148 11.05 10.66 5.67
C PHE A 148 11.66 11.50 4.54
N LEU A 149 12.99 11.48 4.38
CA LEU A 149 13.69 12.23 3.34
C LEU A 149 13.31 11.73 1.95
N ALA A 150 13.20 10.42 1.76
CA ALA A 150 12.79 9.81 0.50
C ALA A 150 11.38 10.26 0.09
N ARG A 151 10.38 10.12 0.97
CA ARG A 151 9.00 10.51 0.68
C ARG A 151 8.79 12.02 0.51
N THR A 152 9.70 12.85 1.04
CA THR A 152 9.68 14.30 0.87
C THR A 152 10.51 14.79 -0.32
N GLY A 153 10.89 13.89 -1.23
CA GLY A 153 11.51 14.20 -2.52
C GLY A 153 13.02 14.49 -2.46
N LYS A 154 13.71 14.06 -1.42
CA LYS A 154 15.16 14.15 -1.36
C LYS A 154 15.83 13.13 -2.29
N SER A 155 16.87 13.54 -2.99
CA SER A 155 17.68 12.67 -3.83
C SER A 155 18.46 11.64 -2.99
N LYS A 156 18.86 10.54 -3.59
CA LYS A 156 19.71 9.52 -2.94
C LYS A 156 21.02 10.11 -2.40
N ALA A 157 21.62 11.07 -3.10
CA ALA A 157 22.83 11.77 -2.64
C ALA A 157 22.55 12.57 -1.36
N GLU A 158 21.44 13.34 -1.30
CA GLU A 158 21.07 14.10 -0.11
C GLU A 158 20.76 13.17 1.08
N ILE A 159 20.07 12.04 0.82
CA ILE A 159 19.77 11.02 1.87
C ILE A 159 21.09 10.44 2.40
N ARG A 160 21.99 9.99 1.50
CA ARG A 160 23.30 9.45 1.88
C ARG A 160 24.10 10.43 2.73
N ASP A 161 24.23 11.67 2.24
CA ASP A 161 25.05 12.69 2.91
C ASP A 161 24.48 13.04 4.29
N TYR A 162 23.15 13.11 4.41
CA TYR A 162 22.48 13.29 5.69
C TYR A 162 22.75 12.12 6.66
N ILE A 163 22.62 10.87 6.20
CA ILE A 163 22.85 9.68 7.05
C ILE A 163 24.30 9.61 7.52
N ILE A 164 25.24 9.93 6.66
CA ILE A 164 26.69 9.99 7.04
C ILE A 164 26.92 11.09 8.07
N ALA A 165 26.41 12.29 7.85
CA ALA A 165 26.65 13.44 8.72
C ALA A 165 26.03 13.28 10.10
N GLU A 166 24.78 12.80 10.18
CA GLU A 166 24.01 12.73 11.43
C GLU A 166 24.26 11.46 12.24
N PHE A 167 24.52 10.34 11.56
CA PHE A 167 24.60 9.02 12.21
C PHE A 167 25.98 8.38 12.11
N GLY A 168 26.89 8.91 11.29
CA GLY A 168 28.26 8.42 11.15
C GLY A 168 28.36 7.00 10.57
N TYR A 169 27.38 6.57 9.79
CA TYR A 169 27.48 5.31 9.07
C TYR A 169 28.44 5.42 7.89
N ASP A 170 29.27 4.38 7.68
CA ASP A 170 30.11 4.27 6.50
C ASP A 170 29.32 3.69 5.32
N LEU A 171 29.00 4.53 4.35
CA LEU A 171 28.29 4.18 3.12
C LEU A 171 29.23 4.30 1.89
N SER A 172 30.52 4.08 2.08
CA SER A 172 31.53 4.21 1.00
C SER A 172 31.69 2.94 0.16
N ARG A 173 31.32 1.78 0.70
CA ARG A 173 31.43 0.48 0.03
C ARG A 173 30.25 0.23 -0.88
N THR A 174 30.51 -0.44 -2.00
CA THR A 174 29.44 -0.95 -2.89
C THR A 174 28.87 -2.28 -2.40
N CYS A 175 27.67 -2.66 -2.87
CA CYS A 175 27.10 -3.95 -2.58
C CYS A 175 27.97 -5.11 -3.07
N ASP A 176 28.70 -4.92 -4.18
CA ASP A 176 29.65 -5.92 -4.70
C ASP A 176 30.87 -6.10 -3.78
N GLU A 177 31.33 -5.05 -3.10
CA GLU A 177 32.40 -5.11 -2.11
C GLU A 177 31.90 -5.69 -0.78
N ILE A 178 30.64 -5.48 -0.42
CA ILE A 178 30.03 -5.99 0.81
C ILE A 178 29.73 -7.48 0.70
N ARG A 179 29.11 -7.91 -0.39
CA ARG A 179 28.52 -9.24 -0.59
C ARG A 179 29.44 -10.42 -0.26
N PRO A 180 30.72 -10.47 -0.66
CA PRO A 180 31.59 -11.62 -0.38
C PRO A 180 31.87 -11.83 1.12
N GLY A 181 31.89 -10.76 1.91
CA GLY A 181 32.25 -10.80 3.34
C GLY A 181 31.10 -10.57 4.31
N TYR A 182 29.88 -10.34 3.81
CA TYR A 182 28.73 -10.12 4.67
C TYR A 182 28.07 -11.46 5.03
N HIS A 183 27.82 -11.67 6.31
CA HIS A 183 27.20 -12.86 6.86
C HIS A 183 26.14 -12.48 7.88
N HIS A 184 25.36 -13.43 8.35
CA HIS A 184 24.31 -13.22 9.32
C HIS A 184 24.81 -12.46 10.56
N ASP A 185 24.18 -11.31 10.78
CA ASP A 185 24.47 -10.40 11.91
C ASP A 185 23.21 -9.59 12.23
N GLU A 186 22.68 -9.75 13.43
CA GLU A 186 21.44 -9.13 13.89
C GLU A 186 21.66 -7.73 14.50
N SER A 187 22.80 -7.08 14.32
CA SER A 187 23.09 -5.77 14.91
C SER A 187 22.74 -4.61 13.97
N CYS A 188 22.26 -3.50 14.54
CA CYS A 188 22.03 -2.26 13.78
C CYS A 188 23.30 -1.78 13.04
N GLN A 189 24.46 -1.92 13.66
CA GLN A 189 25.73 -1.46 13.11
C GLN A 189 26.13 -2.18 11.81
N ARG A 190 25.61 -3.40 11.61
CA ARG A 190 25.94 -4.24 10.45
C ARG A 190 24.81 -4.34 9.45
N THR A 191 23.55 -4.26 9.90
CA THR A 191 22.38 -4.38 9.00
C THR A 191 22.02 -3.02 8.39
N VAL A 192 22.00 -1.95 9.19
CA VAL A 192 21.49 -0.64 8.76
C VAL A 192 22.30 -0.02 7.61
N PRO A 193 23.64 0.10 7.70
CA PRO A 193 24.42 0.68 6.59
C PRO A 193 24.34 -0.16 5.31
N GLU A 194 24.32 -1.50 5.40
CA GLU A 194 24.23 -2.39 4.25
C GLU A 194 22.85 -2.28 3.56
N ALA A 195 21.76 -2.19 4.35
CA ALA A 195 20.42 -1.97 3.81
C ALA A 195 20.28 -0.61 3.11
N ILE A 196 20.86 0.46 3.69
CA ILE A 196 20.88 1.79 3.05
C ILE A 196 21.72 1.74 1.77
N THR A 197 22.86 1.04 1.76
CA THR A 197 23.70 0.89 0.55
C THR A 197 22.94 0.16 -0.56
N ALA A 198 22.19 -0.91 -0.23
CA ALA A 198 21.33 -1.60 -1.20
C ALA A 198 20.26 -0.68 -1.81
N PHE A 199 19.65 0.18 -0.98
CA PHE A 199 18.72 1.22 -1.47
C PHE A 199 19.43 2.23 -2.38
N LEU A 200 20.61 2.70 -2.00
CA LEU A 200 21.34 3.72 -2.76
C LEU A 200 21.77 3.22 -4.15
N GLU A 201 22.09 1.95 -4.30
CA GLU A 201 22.52 1.35 -5.57
C GLU A 201 21.35 0.93 -6.46
N GLY A 202 20.23 0.45 -5.91
CA GLY A 202 19.11 -0.04 -6.70
C GLY A 202 18.45 1.05 -7.56
N GLU A 203 18.02 0.72 -8.77
CA GLU A 203 17.47 1.66 -9.77
C GLU A 203 15.93 1.71 -9.76
N GLY A 204 15.27 0.90 -8.95
CA GLY A 204 13.81 0.81 -8.79
C GLY A 204 13.46 -0.01 -7.56
N PHE A 205 12.18 -0.08 -7.20
CA PHE A 205 11.75 -0.81 -6.00
C PHE A 205 12.22 -2.27 -6.02
N GLU A 206 11.90 -3.01 -7.09
CA GLU A 206 12.28 -4.42 -7.22
C GLU A 206 13.81 -4.61 -7.23
N ASP A 207 14.54 -3.73 -7.92
CA ASP A 207 16.00 -3.82 -7.96
C ASP A 207 16.64 -3.59 -6.59
N VAL A 208 16.08 -2.70 -5.75
CA VAL A 208 16.50 -2.55 -4.33
C VAL A 208 16.27 -3.86 -3.56
N ILE A 209 15.09 -4.48 -3.69
CA ILE A 209 14.77 -5.75 -3.04
C ILE A 209 15.77 -6.83 -3.46
N ARG A 210 16.00 -7.00 -4.76
CA ARG A 210 16.96 -7.97 -5.33
C ARG A 210 18.38 -7.70 -4.86
N THR A 211 18.78 -6.44 -4.83
CA THR A 211 20.11 -6.03 -4.35
C THR A 211 20.27 -6.39 -2.87
N ALA A 212 19.29 -6.07 -2.03
CA ALA A 212 19.32 -6.38 -0.61
C ALA A 212 19.39 -7.91 -0.36
N VAL A 213 18.54 -8.71 -1.00
CA VAL A 213 18.56 -10.18 -0.91
C VAL A 213 19.92 -10.73 -1.35
N SER A 214 20.55 -10.16 -2.38
CA SER A 214 21.84 -10.62 -2.88
C SER A 214 23.01 -10.42 -1.90
N LEU A 215 22.84 -9.63 -0.84
CA LEU A 215 23.84 -9.51 0.23
C LEU A 215 23.81 -10.74 1.17
N GLY A 216 22.67 -11.37 1.35
CA GLY A 216 22.46 -12.48 2.27
C GLY A 216 22.44 -12.02 3.74
N GLY A 217 22.91 -12.88 4.62
CA GLY A 217 22.96 -12.57 6.07
C GLY A 217 21.60 -12.71 6.75
N ASP A 218 21.23 -11.73 7.55
CA ASP A 218 19.90 -11.51 8.15
C ASP A 218 19.01 -10.87 7.07
N CYS A 219 18.63 -11.71 6.13
CA CYS A 219 18.19 -11.28 4.81
C CYS A 219 16.78 -10.67 4.80
N ASP A 220 15.87 -11.21 5.60
CA ASP A 220 14.52 -10.69 5.79
C ASP A 220 14.56 -9.29 6.41
N THR A 221 15.28 -9.10 7.52
CA THR A 221 15.45 -7.80 8.16
C THR A 221 16.19 -6.79 7.26
N LEU A 222 17.28 -7.20 6.61
CA LEU A 222 18.01 -6.31 5.70
C LEU A 222 17.12 -5.83 4.56
N THR A 223 16.36 -6.75 3.97
CA THR A 223 15.46 -6.44 2.85
C THR A 223 14.21 -5.69 3.31
N CYS A 224 13.69 -5.97 4.50
CA CYS A 224 12.63 -5.19 5.14
C CYS A 224 13.02 -3.71 5.28
N ILE A 225 14.22 -3.44 5.80
CA ILE A 225 14.74 -2.07 5.97
C ILE A 225 14.92 -1.38 4.60
N ALA A 226 15.62 -2.02 3.67
CA ALA A 226 15.87 -1.47 2.34
C ALA A 226 14.57 -1.22 1.56
N GLY A 227 13.63 -2.17 1.62
CA GLY A 227 12.30 -2.07 1.01
C GLY A 227 11.46 -0.94 1.57
N GLY A 228 11.52 -0.70 2.89
CA GLY A 228 10.84 0.42 3.52
C GLY A 228 11.32 1.79 3.01
N ILE A 229 12.62 1.94 2.73
CA ILE A 229 13.18 3.17 2.13
C ILE A 229 12.83 3.24 0.64
N ALA A 230 12.93 2.11 -0.09
CA ALA A 230 12.62 2.03 -1.51
C ALA A 230 11.15 2.38 -1.79
N GLU A 231 10.23 1.92 -0.97
CA GLU A 231 8.81 2.30 -1.03
C GLU A 231 8.61 3.81 -0.94
N ALA A 232 9.33 4.47 -0.04
CA ALA A 232 9.23 5.91 0.16
C ALA A 232 9.81 6.71 -1.00
N PHE A 233 10.78 6.15 -1.74
CA PHE A 233 11.48 6.81 -2.83
C PHE A 233 10.87 6.52 -4.20
N TYR A 234 10.49 5.26 -4.48
CA TYR A 234 10.02 4.80 -5.78
C TYR A 234 8.52 4.48 -5.81
N GLY A 235 7.87 4.36 -4.66
CA GLY A 235 6.59 3.67 -4.56
C GLY A 235 6.73 2.15 -4.62
N VAL A 236 5.63 1.44 -4.51
CA VAL A 236 5.57 -0.03 -4.69
C VAL A 236 4.77 -0.33 -5.94
N PRO A 237 5.25 -1.18 -6.86
CA PRO A 237 4.47 -1.64 -8.00
C PRO A 237 3.15 -2.28 -7.57
N ILE A 238 2.06 -2.00 -8.28
CA ILE A 238 0.69 -2.46 -7.94
C ILE A 238 0.64 -3.97 -7.74
N MET A 239 1.30 -4.73 -8.63
CA MET A 239 1.30 -6.19 -8.54
C MET A 239 2.00 -6.68 -7.26
N LEU A 240 3.02 -5.99 -6.78
CA LEU A 240 3.67 -6.33 -5.52
C LEU A 240 2.80 -5.97 -4.31
N GLU A 241 2.01 -4.91 -4.37
CA GLU A 241 1.01 -4.62 -3.31
C GLU A 241 -0.04 -5.74 -3.24
N VAL A 242 -0.54 -6.21 -4.38
CA VAL A 242 -1.47 -7.37 -4.45
C VAL A 242 -0.83 -8.62 -3.86
N GLU A 243 0.41 -8.93 -4.22
CA GLU A 243 1.16 -10.07 -3.68
C GLU A 243 1.43 -9.95 -2.17
N CYS A 244 1.68 -8.73 -1.67
CA CYS A 244 1.80 -8.47 -0.24
C CYS A 244 0.49 -8.81 0.49
N ARG A 245 -0.64 -8.29 0.01
CA ARG A 245 -1.96 -8.52 0.59
C ARG A 245 -2.34 -10.00 0.61
N ALA A 246 -2.04 -10.73 -0.44
CA ALA A 246 -2.31 -12.17 -0.52
C ALA A 246 -1.51 -13.02 0.50
N ARG A 247 -0.43 -12.47 1.07
CA ARG A 247 0.48 -13.19 1.98
C ARG A 247 0.41 -12.74 3.44
N VAL A 248 -0.20 -11.61 3.73
CA VAL A 248 -0.45 -11.16 5.11
C VAL A 248 -1.79 -11.67 5.63
N ALA A 249 -1.97 -11.65 6.94
CA ALA A 249 -3.23 -12.05 7.54
C ALA A 249 -4.25 -10.87 7.48
N GLU A 250 -5.54 -11.17 7.43
CA GLU A 250 -6.64 -10.20 7.34
C GLU A 250 -6.60 -9.09 8.40
N ASP A 251 -6.15 -9.40 9.62
CA ASP A 251 -6.00 -8.40 10.68
C ASP A 251 -4.81 -7.46 10.45
N MET A 252 -3.76 -7.92 9.76
CA MET A 252 -2.66 -7.07 9.31
C MET A 252 -3.12 -6.15 8.19
N GLU A 253 -3.90 -6.65 7.21
CA GLU A 253 -4.49 -5.83 6.15
C GLU A 253 -5.31 -4.66 6.69
N ARG A 254 -6.15 -4.91 7.70
CA ARG A 254 -6.92 -3.84 8.35
C ARG A 254 -6.05 -2.73 8.94
N VAL A 255 -4.88 -3.07 9.48
CA VAL A 255 -3.93 -2.05 9.99
C VAL A 255 -3.25 -1.32 8.84
N ILE A 256 -2.89 -2.03 7.76
CA ILE A 256 -2.31 -1.44 6.56
C ILE A 256 -3.29 -0.42 5.96
N ASP A 257 -4.55 -0.79 5.79
CA ASP A 257 -5.59 0.10 5.24
C ASP A 257 -5.80 1.35 6.10
N ALA A 258 -5.93 1.16 7.42
CA ALA A 258 -6.08 2.28 8.35
C ALA A 258 -4.85 3.19 8.36
N PHE A 259 -3.66 2.62 8.19
CA PHE A 259 -2.41 3.38 8.13
C PHE A 259 -2.29 4.16 6.82
N ASP A 260 -2.57 3.54 5.68
CA ASP A 260 -2.54 4.19 4.37
C ASP A 260 -3.52 5.39 4.34
N GLN A 261 -4.71 5.23 4.92
CA GLN A 261 -5.66 6.33 5.09
C GLN A 261 -5.10 7.45 5.99
N ALA A 262 -4.45 7.10 7.10
CA ALA A 262 -3.95 8.10 8.05
C ALA A 262 -2.75 8.90 7.53
N VAL A 263 -1.97 8.36 6.59
CA VAL A 263 -0.82 9.04 5.97
C VAL A 263 -1.11 9.61 4.58
N GLY A 264 -2.38 9.55 4.13
CA GLY A 264 -2.80 10.06 2.82
C GLY A 264 -2.25 9.26 1.62
N ARG A 265 -1.81 8.03 1.82
CA ARG A 265 -1.39 7.15 0.71
C ARG A 265 -2.55 6.58 -0.07
N ARG A 266 -3.66 6.37 0.62
CA ARG A 266 -4.99 6.24 0.07
C ARG A 266 -5.73 7.49 0.50
N ASP A 267 -5.62 8.53 -0.27
CA ASP A 267 -6.72 9.47 -0.32
C ASP A 267 -7.91 8.66 -0.84
N ASN A 268 -8.84 8.33 0.07
CA ASN A 268 -10.22 8.05 -0.33
C ASN A 268 -10.91 9.31 -0.84
N THR A 269 -10.20 10.41 -0.96
CA THR A 269 -10.49 11.47 -1.88
C THR A 269 -9.91 11.00 -3.21
N ASP A 270 -10.76 10.50 -4.08
CA ASP A 270 -10.57 10.48 -5.51
C ASP A 270 -10.16 11.88 -5.97
N ASP A 271 -8.90 12.23 -5.71
CA ASP A 271 -8.34 13.57 -6.01
C ASP A 271 -7.99 13.68 -7.50
N SER A 272 -8.27 12.63 -8.29
CA SER A 272 -8.54 12.87 -9.71
C SER A 272 -9.84 13.67 -9.76
N THR A 273 -9.81 14.87 -10.35
CA THR A 273 -11.01 15.68 -10.62
C THR A 273 -12.11 14.86 -11.33
N GLU A 274 -11.78 13.71 -11.89
CA GLU A 274 -12.60 12.75 -12.61
C GLU A 274 -13.45 11.87 -11.69
N LEU A 275 -12.99 11.52 -10.48
CA LEU A 275 -13.69 10.67 -9.53
C LEU A 275 -14.20 11.44 -8.29
N SER A 276 -13.49 12.47 -7.84
CA SER A 276 -13.77 13.20 -6.56
C SER A 276 -15.19 13.75 -6.43
N GLY A 277 -15.84 14.07 -7.54
CA GLY A 277 -17.24 14.52 -7.55
C GLY A 277 -18.29 13.41 -7.50
N ASN A 278 -17.91 12.13 -7.55
CA ASN A 278 -18.87 11.01 -7.61
C ASN A 278 -19.63 10.76 -6.29
N VAL A 279 -19.24 11.42 -5.21
CA VAL A 279 -19.97 11.42 -3.94
C VAL A 279 -21.46 11.79 -4.13
N VAL A 280 -21.79 12.66 -5.11
CA VAL A 280 -23.18 13.01 -5.41
C VAL A 280 -23.99 11.81 -5.93
N ILE A 281 -23.34 10.85 -6.61
CA ILE A 281 -23.98 9.59 -7.05
C ILE A 281 -24.18 8.69 -5.84
N GLU A 282 -23.19 8.59 -4.96
CA GLU A 282 -23.25 7.77 -3.73
C GLU A 282 -24.36 8.28 -2.80
N ASP A 283 -24.44 9.60 -2.57
CA ASP A 283 -25.50 10.22 -1.78
C ASP A 283 -26.90 9.99 -2.38
N ALA A 284 -27.01 10.04 -3.71
CA ALA A 284 -28.27 9.73 -4.39
C ALA A 284 -28.69 8.26 -4.25
N ILE A 285 -27.73 7.34 -4.31
CA ILE A 285 -27.96 5.91 -4.06
C ILE A 285 -28.36 5.68 -2.61
N GLU A 286 -27.73 6.37 -1.64
CA GLU A 286 -28.12 6.31 -0.23
C GLU A 286 -29.59 6.74 -0.04
N GLN A 287 -30.02 7.82 -0.69
CA GLN A 287 -31.42 8.29 -0.66
C GLN A 287 -32.37 7.26 -1.28
N PHE A 288 -31.98 6.63 -2.38
CA PHE A 288 -32.77 5.55 -2.99
C PHE A 288 -32.96 4.36 -2.04
N TYR A 289 -31.98 4.01 -1.21
CA TYR A 289 -32.14 2.95 -0.20
C TYR A 289 -32.97 3.39 0.99
N ALA A 290 -32.99 4.69 1.31
CA ALA A 290 -33.82 5.22 2.39
C ALA A 290 -35.32 5.28 2.02
N ASP A 291 -35.63 5.61 0.75
CA ASP A 291 -37.00 5.67 0.24
C ASP A 291 -37.00 5.36 -1.27
N SER A 292 -37.24 4.07 -1.61
CA SER A 292 -37.19 3.57 -2.98
C SER A 292 -38.49 3.93 -3.72
N ASN A 293 -38.48 5.03 -4.47
CA ASN A 293 -39.57 5.55 -5.29
C ASN A 293 -39.07 6.21 -6.60
N ASP A 294 -39.99 6.61 -7.47
CA ASP A 294 -39.63 7.23 -8.75
C ASP A 294 -38.81 8.51 -8.60
N GLU A 295 -38.99 9.29 -7.52
CA GLU A 295 -38.26 10.53 -7.30
C GLU A 295 -36.80 10.24 -6.87
N SER A 296 -36.57 9.23 -6.03
CA SER A 296 -35.21 8.82 -5.66
C SER A 296 -34.45 8.19 -6.85
N VAL A 297 -35.11 7.43 -7.72
CA VAL A 297 -34.53 6.99 -8.99
C VAL A 297 -34.11 8.19 -9.83
N LYS A 298 -34.98 9.20 -9.98
CA LYS A 298 -34.68 10.41 -10.73
C LYS A 298 -33.49 11.17 -10.11
N THR A 299 -33.36 11.20 -8.79
CA THR A 299 -32.20 11.81 -8.13
C THR A 299 -30.90 11.17 -8.54
N VAL A 300 -30.82 9.82 -8.62
CA VAL A 300 -29.64 9.11 -9.14
C VAL A 300 -29.35 9.47 -10.59
N LEU A 301 -30.36 9.54 -11.44
CA LEU A 301 -30.17 9.89 -12.86
C LEU A 301 -29.69 11.34 -13.03
N VAL A 302 -30.16 12.27 -12.20
CA VAL A 302 -29.69 13.67 -12.20
C VAL A 302 -28.23 13.75 -11.72
N ALA A 303 -27.85 13.01 -10.69
CA ALA A 303 -26.46 12.93 -10.24
C ALA A 303 -25.52 12.40 -11.33
N LEU A 304 -25.96 11.38 -12.07
CA LEU A 304 -25.21 10.87 -13.22
C LEU A 304 -25.05 11.92 -14.33
N LEU A 305 -26.13 12.65 -14.68
CA LEU A 305 -26.08 13.73 -15.66
C LEU A 305 -25.12 14.85 -15.23
N GLN A 306 -25.20 15.28 -13.97
CA GLN A 306 -24.28 16.27 -13.41
C GLN A 306 -22.82 15.81 -13.57
N ARG A 307 -22.49 14.60 -13.14
CA ARG A 307 -21.12 14.07 -13.22
C ARG A 307 -20.65 13.93 -14.68
N MET A 308 -21.52 13.51 -15.59
CA MET A 308 -21.19 13.48 -17.02
C MET A 308 -20.85 14.86 -17.58
N SER A 309 -21.56 15.90 -17.16
CA SER A 309 -21.29 17.29 -17.60
C SER A 309 -19.97 17.83 -17.04
N GLU A 310 -19.54 17.34 -15.90
CA GLU A 310 -18.29 17.68 -15.20
C GLU A 310 -17.09 16.80 -15.64
N GLY A 311 -17.28 15.89 -16.59
CA GLY A 311 -16.24 14.96 -17.06
C GLY A 311 -15.97 13.79 -16.11
N GLY A 312 -16.92 13.45 -15.23
CA GLY A 312 -16.80 12.37 -14.27
C GLY A 312 -16.58 10.99 -14.90
N CYS A 313 -15.85 10.15 -14.20
CA CYS A 313 -15.48 8.80 -14.62
C CYS A 313 -16.02 7.74 -13.64
N PHE A 314 -16.12 6.50 -14.12
CA PHE A 314 -16.28 5.29 -13.29
C PHE A 314 -14.98 4.50 -13.24
N ILE A 315 -14.80 3.73 -12.20
CA ILE A 315 -13.81 2.65 -12.12
C ILE A 315 -14.49 1.38 -12.63
N LEU A 316 -13.93 0.79 -13.68
CA LEU A 316 -14.41 -0.46 -14.27
C LEU A 316 -13.45 -1.59 -13.94
N PRO A 317 -13.89 -2.61 -13.20
CA PRO A 317 -13.07 -3.80 -12.98
C PRO A 317 -12.99 -4.59 -14.28
N VAL A 318 -11.78 -5.02 -14.63
CA VAL A 318 -11.50 -5.70 -15.90
C VAL A 318 -10.72 -6.99 -15.67
N GLN A 319 -10.97 -7.97 -16.53
CA GLN A 319 -10.07 -9.12 -16.67
C GLN A 319 -9.00 -8.73 -17.68
N THR A 320 -7.75 -8.73 -17.22
CA THR A 320 -6.60 -8.57 -18.10
C THR A 320 -6.41 -9.85 -18.90
N PRO A 321 -6.29 -9.78 -20.25
CA PRO A 321 -5.89 -10.94 -21.04
C PRO A 321 -4.54 -11.47 -20.59
N GLU A 322 -4.29 -12.79 -20.68
CA GLU A 322 -2.98 -13.39 -20.40
C GLU A 322 -1.86 -12.72 -21.23
N GLU A 323 -2.19 -12.24 -22.43
CA GLU A 323 -1.30 -11.51 -23.33
C GLU A 323 -0.94 -10.09 -22.84
N ALA A 324 -1.66 -9.52 -21.88
CA ALA A 324 -1.36 -8.18 -21.36
C ALA A 324 -0.04 -8.13 -20.59
N SER A 325 0.39 -9.24 -19.99
CA SER A 325 1.69 -9.36 -19.33
C SER A 325 2.87 -9.33 -20.32
N GLU A 326 2.64 -9.64 -21.61
CA GLU A 326 3.65 -9.53 -22.66
C GLU A 326 3.74 -8.11 -23.25
N ILE A 327 2.67 -7.31 -23.10
CA ILE A 327 2.57 -5.94 -23.66
C ILE A 327 2.99 -4.88 -22.64
N PHE A 328 2.75 -5.15 -21.35
CA PHE A 328 3.08 -4.25 -20.25
C PHE A 328 3.97 -4.95 -19.24
N ASP A 329 5.02 -4.27 -18.83
CA ASP A 329 5.73 -4.61 -17.60
C ASP A 329 4.86 -4.18 -16.40
N LEU A 330 3.87 -5.02 -16.08
CA LEU A 330 2.93 -4.77 -14.97
C LEU A 330 3.65 -4.65 -13.62
N TRP A 331 4.88 -5.20 -13.52
CA TRP A 331 5.70 -5.14 -12.31
C TRP A 331 6.36 -3.78 -12.10
N SER A 332 6.43 -2.96 -13.16
CA SER A 332 6.99 -1.61 -13.09
C SER A 332 5.95 -0.51 -12.85
N LEU A 333 4.64 -0.82 -12.92
CA LEU A 333 3.58 0.17 -12.80
C LEU A 333 3.28 0.53 -11.34
N HIS A 334 3.02 1.81 -11.09
CA HIS A 334 2.62 2.36 -9.80
C HIS A 334 1.19 2.91 -9.86
N VAL A 335 0.56 3.07 -8.70
CA VAL A 335 -0.76 3.73 -8.62
C VAL A 335 -0.66 5.14 -9.19
N GLY A 336 -1.51 5.45 -10.17
CA GLY A 336 -1.52 6.75 -10.88
C GLY A 336 -0.74 6.75 -12.19
N ASP A 337 0.00 5.69 -12.53
CA ASP A 337 0.69 5.60 -13.82
C ASP A 337 -0.32 5.49 -14.97
N THR A 338 -0.05 6.26 -16.03
CA THR A 338 -0.84 6.18 -17.27
C THR A 338 -0.07 5.37 -18.31
N VAL A 339 -0.66 4.26 -18.73
CA VAL A 339 -0.09 3.43 -19.79
C VAL A 339 -0.81 3.71 -21.10
N THR A 340 -0.03 4.07 -22.13
CA THR A 340 -0.57 4.27 -23.48
C THR A 340 -0.18 3.08 -24.35
N THR A 341 -1.20 2.35 -24.83
CA THR A 341 -0.99 1.23 -25.75
C THR A 341 -0.83 1.71 -27.19
N LYS A 342 0.04 1.06 -27.96
CA LYS A 342 0.17 1.32 -29.40
C LYS A 342 -0.94 0.66 -30.20
N GLU A 343 -1.60 -0.35 -29.65
CA GLU A 343 -2.70 -1.09 -30.26
C GLU A 343 -3.91 -1.09 -29.30
N ALA A 344 -5.12 -1.15 -29.86
CA ALA A 344 -6.35 -1.21 -29.07
C ALA A 344 -6.43 -2.56 -28.35
N MET A 345 -6.51 -2.53 -27.02
CA MET A 345 -6.73 -3.72 -26.21
C MET A 345 -8.24 -3.96 -25.99
N HIS A 346 -8.67 -5.20 -26.15
CA HIS A 346 -10.00 -5.63 -25.77
C HIS A 346 -10.01 -6.09 -24.32
N LEU A 347 -10.41 -5.20 -23.39
CA LEU A 347 -10.59 -5.54 -21.98
C LEU A 347 -11.99 -6.16 -21.80
N ARG A 348 -12.07 -7.24 -21.02
CA ARG A 348 -13.35 -7.82 -20.62
C ARG A 348 -13.76 -7.21 -19.28
N LEU A 349 -14.95 -6.58 -19.25
CA LEU A 349 -15.54 -6.08 -18.02
C LEU A 349 -15.89 -7.25 -17.09
N LEU A 350 -15.73 -7.03 -15.79
CA LEU A 350 -16.27 -7.92 -14.77
C LEU A 350 -17.80 -7.78 -14.71
N HIS A 351 -18.47 -8.88 -14.50
CA HIS A 351 -19.92 -8.95 -14.44
C HIS A 351 -20.40 -9.57 -13.12
N VAL A 352 -21.55 -9.15 -12.67
CA VAL A 352 -22.31 -9.80 -11.60
C VAL A 352 -23.61 -10.35 -12.14
N ASN A 353 -24.05 -11.47 -11.56
CA ASN A 353 -25.34 -12.07 -11.88
C ASN A 353 -26.30 -11.82 -10.71
N THR A 354 -27.51 -11.37 -11.03
CA THR A 354 -28.61 -11.27 -10.06
C THR A 354 -29.31 -12.62 -9.90
N GLU A 355 -30.09 -12.78 -8.82
CA GLU A 355 -30.80 -14.03 -8.50
C GLU A 355 -31.78 -14.47 -9.61
N ASP A 356 -32.29 -13.55 -10.40
CA ASP A 356 -33.14 -13.80 -11.56
C ASP A 356 -32.35 -14.20 -12.83
N GLY A 357 -31.02 -14.35 -12.72
CA GLY A 357 -30.13 -14.81 -13.78
C GLY A 357 -29.74 -13.73 -14.80
N GLN A 358 -30.02 -12.45 -14.53
CA GLN A 358 -29.56 -11.36 -15.38
C GLN A 358 -28.09 -11.03 -15.10
N THR A 359 -27.35 -10.69 -16.16
CA THR A 359 -25.92 -10.31 -16.08
C THR A 359 -25.79 -8.79 -16.17
N TRP A 360 -25.00 -8.19 -15.28
CA TRP A 360 -24.77 -6.76 -15.17
C TRP A 360 -23.29 -6.43 -15.19
N ALA A 361 -22.87 -5.44 -15.99
CA ALA A 361 -21.51 -4.94 -15.97
C ALA A 361 -21.24 -4.17 -14.65
N CYS A 362 -20.09 -4.39 -14.02
CA CYS A 362 -19.73 -3.70 -12.79
C CYS A 362 -19.11 -2.34 -13.07
N ALA A 363 -19.55 -1.32 -12.32
CA ALA A 363 -18.92 0.00 -12.29
C ALA A 363 -18.89 0.53 -10.85
N PHE A 364 -17.85 1.26 -10.48
CA PHE A 364 -17.71 1.82 -9.14
C PHE A 364 -17.52 3.34 -9.21
N THR A 365 -18.10 4.04 -8.25
CA THR A 365 -18.01 5.49 -8.11
C THR A 365 -16.69 5.92 -7.47
N SER A 366 -16.11 5.06 -6.64
CA SER A 366 -14.87 5.30 -5.89
C SER A 366 -14.07 4.02 -5.70
N TYR A 367 -12.79 4.17 -5.36
CA TYR A 367 -11.96 3.03 -4.94
C TYR A 367 -12.50 2.40 -3.64
N GLY A 368 -13.07 3.21 -2.73
CA GLY A 368 -13.68 2.72 -1.51
C GLY A 368 -14.85 1.75 -1.78
N GLU A 369 -15.67 2.01 -2.80
CA GLU A 369 -16.74 1.10 -3.21
C GLU A 369 -16.21 -0.14 -3.93
N ARG A 370 -15.18 -0.02 -4.77
CA ARG A 370 -14.54 -1.14 -5.45
C ARG A 370 -13.89 -2.12 -4.46
N ASP A 371 -13.19 -1.61 -3.45
CA ASP A 371 -12.38 -2.38 -2.52
C ASP A 371 -13.21 -3.13 -1.45
N ARG A 372 -14.56 -3.03 -1.50
CA ARG A 372 -15.46 -3.86 -0.69
C ARG A 372 -15.59 -5.30 -1.21
N GLY A 373 -15.16 -5.58 -2.43
CA GLY A 373 -15.21 -6.89 -3.07
C GLY A 373 -13.86 -7.51 -3.34
N GLU A 374 -13.83 -8.47 -4.24
CA GLU A 374 -12.58 -9.13 -4.64
C GLU A 374 -11.68 -8.16 -5.42
N ALA A 375 -10.37 -8.23 -5.13
CA ALA A 375 -9.37 -7.44 -5.83
C ALA A 375 -9.36 -7.77 -7.32
N SER A 376 -9.40 -6.75 -8.16
CA SER A 376 -9.36 -6.90 -9.63
C SER A 376 -8.59 -5.75 -10.25
N SER A 377 -7.98 -6.00 -11.40
CA SER A 377 -7.48 -4.92 -12.25
C SER A 377 -8.63 -4.00 -12.63
N SER A 378 -8.39 -2.71 -12.73
CA SER A 378 -9.44 -1.75 -13.08
C SER A 378 -8.91 -0.64 -13.96
N VAL A 379 -9.81 -0.04 -14.73
CA VAL A 379 -9.55 1.14 -15.56
C VAL A 379 -10.51 2.26 -15.18
N ILE A 380 -10.03 3.51 -15.22
CA ILE A 380 -10.90 4.69 -15.08
C ILE A 380 -11.41 5.06 -16.46
N TYR A 381 -12.73 5.21 -16.60
CA TYR A 381 -13.34 5.47 -17.89
C TYR A 381 -14.49 6.46 -17.76
N PRO A 382 -14.63 7.44 -18.70
CA PRO A 382 -15.69 8.47 -18.63
C PRO A 382 -17.07 7.85 -18.52
N ILE A 383 -17.90 8.34 -17.58
CA ILE A 383 -19.28 7.84 -17.37
C ILE A 383 -20.05 7.81 -18.67
N ARG A 384 -19.98 8.89 -19.47
CA ARG A 384 -20.63 8.95 -20.78
C ARG A 384 -20.28 7.74 -21.65
N SER A 385 -18.99 7.47 -21.84
CA SER A 385 -18.51 6.40 -22.71
C SER A 385 -18.95 5.03 -22.20
N VAL A 386 -18.93 4.83 -20.87
CA VAL A 386 -19.43 3.61 -20.24
C VAL A 386 -20.91 3.39 -20.59
N LEU A 387 -21.75 4.41 -20.41
CA LEU A 387 -23.18 4.31 -20.73
C LEU A 387 -23.42 4.08 -22.23
N GLU A 388 -22.68 4.74 -23.12
CA GLU A 388 -22.80 4.58 -24.57
C GLU A 388 -22.42 3.16 -25.04
N GLU A 389 -21.35 2.60 -24.49
CA GLU A 389 -20.89 1.25 -24.87
C GLU A 389 -21.78 0.16 -24.24
N CYS A 390 -22.05 0.23 -22.94
CA CYS A 390 -22.89 -0.77 -22.27
C CYS A 390 -24.33 -0.80 -22.80
N ALA A 391 -24.87 0.33 -23.27
CA ALA A 391 -26.20 0.36 -23.88
C ALA A 391 -26.27 -0.44 -25.21
N LYS A 392 -25.13 -0.74 -25.84
CA LYS A 392 -25.04 -1.49 -27.14
C LYS A 392 -24.78 -2.99 -26.90
N LEU A 393 -24.23 -3.38 -25.75
CA LEU A 393 -23.84 -4.77 -25.46
C LEU A 393 -25.08 -5.69 -25.42
N PRO A 394 -25.07 -6.84 -26.12
CA PRO A 394 -26.31 -7.64 -26.31
C PRO A 394 -26.69 -8.51 -25.10
N LEU A 395 -25.72 -8.87 -24.26
CA LEU A 395 -25.90 -9.89 -23.22
C LEU A 395 -26.21 -9.30 -21.82
N GLU A 396 -25.78 -8.07 -21.53
CA GLU A 396 -25.96 -7.44 -20.23
C GLU A 396 -27.34 -6.78 -20.11
N ALA A 397 -27.94 -6.85 -18.92
CA ALA A 397 -29.18 -6.13 -18.59
C ALA A 397 -28.91 -4.62 -18.40
N GLY A 398 -27.70 -4.25 -17.99
CA GLY A 398 -27.27 -2.89 -17.73
C GLY A 398 -25.97 -2.83 -16.95
N ILE A 399 -25.85 -1.79 -16.12
CA ILE A 399 -24.70 -1.55 -15.25
C ILE A 399 -25.16 -1.66 -13.79
N ALA A 400 -24.43 -2.42 -12.98
CA ALA A 400 -24.53 -2.41 -11.53
C ALA A 400 -23.50 -1.40 -10.99
N ILE A 401 -23.97 -0.26 -10.51
CA ILE A 401 -23.14 0.76 -9.86
C ILE A 401 -22.95 0.35 -8.40
N ASN A 402 -21.70 0.25 -7.94
CA ASN A 402 -21.29 -0.16 -6.58
C ASN A 402 -21.83 -1.53 -6.17
N PRO A 403 -21.61 -2.62 -6.94
CA PRO A 403 -22.26 -3.92 -6.73
C PRO A 403 -21.91 -4.60 -5.39
N TRP A 404 -20.84 -4.21 -4.72
CA TRP A 404 -20.40 -4.80 -3.45
C TRP A 404 -21.00 -4.14 -2.21
N GLY A 405 -21.72 -3.01 -2.38
CA GLY A 405 -22.33 -2.26 -1.30
C GLY A 405 -23.78 -1.93 -1.57
N LYS A 406 -24.18 -0.70 -1.23
CA LYS A 406 -25.44 -0.15 -1.69
C LYS A 406 -25.34 0.15 -3.18
N HIS A 407 -25.96 -0.70 -3.98
CA HIS A 407 -25.84 -0.68 -5.43
C HIS A 407 -27.05 -0.06 -6.11
N PHE A 408 -26.86 0.42 -7.31
CA PHE A 408 -27.94 0.86 -8.18
C PHE A 408 -27.87 0.14 -9.54
N LEU A 409 -28.97 -0.52 -9.93
CA LEU A 409 -29.06 -1.22 -11.19
C LEU A 409 -29.55 -0.28 -12.28
N LEU A 410 -28.64 0.23 -13.10
CA LEU A 410 -28.92 1.14 -14.20
C LEU A 410 -29.23 0.33 -15.46
N THR A 411 -30.53 0.16 -15.76
CA THR A 411 -30.98 -0.58 -16.94
C THR A 411 -30.62 0.16 -18.23
N LYS A 412 -30.63 -0.57 -19.37
CA LYS A 412 -30.37 0.04 -20.70
C LYS A 412 -31.35 1.16 -21.04
N ASP A 413 -32.61 1.07 -20.61
CA ASP A 413 -33.57 2.12 -20.86
C ASP A 413 -33.28 3.38 -20.06
N LEU A 414 -32.87 3.24 -18.80
CA LEU A 414 -32.40 4.36 -17.96
C LEU A 414 -31.12 4.98 -18.52
N MET A 415 -30.16 4.17 -19.00
CA MET A 415 -28.94 4.69 -19.66
C MET A 415 -29.30 5.51 -20.90
N ARG A 416 -30.20 5.01 -21.74
CA ARG A 416 -30.66 5.75 -22.92
C ARG A 416 -31.38 7.04 -22.55
N LEU A 417 -32.12 7.04 -21.44
CA LEU A 417 -32.79 8.25 -20.94
C LEU A 417 -31.77 9.31 -20.54
N VAL A 418 -30.74 8.93 -19.75
CA VAL A 418 -29.64 9.82 -19.34
C VAL A 418 -28.90 10.40 -20.54
N LEU A 419 -28.49 9.56 -21.49
CA LEU A 419 -27.78 9.99 -22.70
C LEU A 419 -28.61 10.92 -23.60
N ARG A 420 -29.95 10.75 -23.64
CA ARG A 420 -30.85 11.65 -24.37
C ARG A 420 -31.03 13.00 -23.66
N ALA A 421 -31.13 13.01 -22.35
CA ALA A 421 -31.24 14.23 -21.55
C ALA A 421 -30.01 15.11 -21.73
N GLU A 422 -28.83 14.54 -21.62
CA GLU A 422 -27.57 15.24 -21.80
C GLU A 422 -27.43 15.87 -23.21
N ARG A 423 -27.78 15.13 -24.27
CA ARG A 423 -27.75 15.68 -25.64
C ARG A 423 -28.68 16.88 -25.80
N LYS A 424 -29.82 16.93 -25.09
CA LYS A 424 -30.74 18.07 -25.10
C LYS A 424 -30.18 19.28 -24.36
N GLU A 425 -29.51 19.06 -23.23
CA GLU A 425 -28.81 20.13 -22.50
C GLU A 425 -27.67 20.72 -23.33
N ALA A 426 -26.83 19.85 -23.95
CA ALA A 426 -25.73 20.27 -24.82
C ALA A 426 -26.22 21.04 -26.07
N SER A 427 -27.42 20.73 -26.58
CA SER A 427 -28.05 21.44 -27.73
C SER A 427 -28.79 22.73 -27.37
N GLY A 428 -28.84 23.12 -26.09
CA GLY A 428 -29.52 24.34 -25.62
C GLY A 428 -31.04 24.31 -25.68
N GLN A 429 -31.67 23.13 -25.84
CA GLN A 429 -33.13 22.95 -26.01
C GLN A 429 -33.90 22.84 -24.67
N MET A 430 -33.25 22.96 -23.53
CA MET A 430 -33.91 23.03 -22.21
C MET A 430 -33.75 24.43 -21.58
N LYS A 431 -34.23 25.49 -22.25
CA LYS A 431 -34.55 26.76 -21.66
C LYS A 431 -36.03 27.04 -21.92
N GLY A 432 -36.85 26.62 -20.96
CA GLY A 432 -38.28 26.88 -20.99
C GLY A 432 -38.95 26.33 -19.74
#